data_b20cacb3c1721cbfbcc49b9879a1f07c
#
_entry.id   b20cacb3c1721cbfbcc49b9879a1f07c
#
_cell.length_a   1.000
_cell.length_b   1.000
_cell.length_c   1.000
_cell.angle_alpha   90.00
_cell.angle_beta   90.00
_cell.angle_gamma   90.00
#
_symmetry.space_group_name_H-M   'P 1'
#
loop_
_entity.id
_entity.type
_entity.pdbx_description
1 polymer ?
#
loop_
_entity_poly.entity_id
_entity_poly.type
_entity_poly.pdbx_seq_one_letter_code
_entity_poly.pdbx_strand_id
1 'polypeptide(L)' 'MYTIRNVQGHVQVYDRVGNFLFSADTEQEAREELAEYAECAA' A
#
# COMPACT_ATOMS: atom_id res chain seq x y z
N MET A 1 -10.29 3.22 -0.88
CA MET A 1 -9.89 1.99 -0.17
C MET A 1 -8.76 1.31 -0.92
N TYR A 2 -7.79 0.75 -0.22
CA TYR A 2 -6.59 0.20 -0.83
C TYR A 2 -6.51 -1.30 -0.56
N THR A 3 -5.80 -1.99 -1.43
CA THR A 3 -5.60 -3.43 -1.29
C THR A 3 -4.14 -3.71 -0.97
N ILE A 4 -3.90 -4.54 0.04
CA ILE A 4 -2.55 -4.93 0.45
C ILE A 4 -2.39 -6.42 0.17
N ARG A 5 -1.32 -6.81 -0.51
CA ARG A 5 -1.04 -8.20 -0.83
C ARG A 5 0.34 -8.59 -0.33
N ASN A 6 0.42 -9.77 0.29
CA ASN A 6 1.71 -10.33 0.69
C ASN A 6 2.25 -11.17 -0.44
N VAL A 7 3.47 -10.85 -0.89
CA VAL A 7 4.10 -11.56 -2.00
C VAL A 7 5.54 -11.88 -1.60
N GLN A 8 5.78 -13.13 -1.28
CA GLN A 8 7.12 -13.67 -1.08
C GLN A 8 8.04 -12.74 -0.29
N GLY A 9 7.66 -12.43 0.95
CA GLY A 9 8.53 -11.70 1.83
C GLY A 9 8.41 -10.18 1.76
N HIS A 10 7.51 -9.69 0.93
CA HIS A 10 7.25 -8.26 0.91
C HIS A 10 5.76 -8.00 0.67
N VAL A 11 5.38 -6.75 0.79
CA VAL A 11 3.99 -6.34 0.71
C VAL A 11 3.82 -5.39 -0.45
N GLN A 12 2.81 -5.62 -1.28
CA GLN A 12 2.48 -4.74 -2.39
C GLN A 12 1.15 -4.07 -2.13
N VAL A 13 1.06 -2.78 -2.46
CA VAL A 13 -0.15 -1.99 -2.21
C VAL A 13 -0.72 -1.50 -3.52
N TYR A 14 -2.04 -1.67 -3.67
CA TYR A 14 -2.77 -1.28 -4.86
C TYR A 14 -3.91 -0.35 -4.47
N ASP A 15 -4.31 0.51 -5.40
CA ASP A 15 -5.47 1.36 -5.15
C ASP A 15 -6.75 0.57 -5.40
N ARG A 16 -7.87 1.27 -5.27
CA ARG A 16 -9.17 0.59 -5.34
C ARG A 16 -9.52 0.10 -6.75
N VAL A 17 -8.86 0.63 -7.76
CA VAL A 17 -9.11 0.18 -9.13
C VAL A 17 -8.08 -0.85 -9.58
N GLY A 18 -7.10 -1.17 -8.73
CA GLY A 18 -6.15 -2.22 -9.03
C GLY A 18 -4.81 -1.75 -9.56
N ASN A 19 -4.55 -0.47 -9.54
CA ASN A 19 -3.26 0.06 -9.98
C ASN A 19 -2.22 -0.10 -8.87
N PHE A 20 -1.03 -0.55 -9.24
CA PHE A 20 0.06 -0.69 -8.29
C PHE A 20 0.52 0.68 -7.81
N LEU A 21 0.65 0.85 -6.50
CA LEU A 21 1.12 2.10 -5.93
C LEU A 21 2.57 2.01 -5.47
N PHE A 22 2.84 1.08 -4.56
CA PHE A 22 4.20 0.94 -4.03
C PHE A 22 4.31 -0.40 -3.31
N SER A 23 5.53 -0.75 -2.93
CA SER A 23 5.76 -1.96 -2.14
C SER A 23 6.51 -1.60 -0.87
N ALA A 24 6.40 -2.48 0.12
CA ALA A 24 7.06 -2.29 1.41
C ALA A 24 7.56 -3.63 1.91
N ASP A 25 8.43 -3.61 2.92
CA ASP A 25 8.97 -4.84 3.48
C ASP A 25 7.97 -5.50 4.42
N THR A 26 7.17 -4.71 5.12
CA THR A 26 6.20 -5.23 6.07
C THR A 26 4.87 -4.54 5.89
N GLU A 27 3.83 -5.18 6.41
CA GLU A 27 2.50 -4.62 6.34
C GLU A 27 2.41 -3.32 7.14
N GLN A 28 3.12 -3.25 8.25
CA GLN A 28 3.12 -2.04 9.05
C GLN A 28 3.68 -0.85 8.25
N GLU A 29 4.78 -1.07 7.55
CA GLU A 29 5.35 -0.02 6.73
C GLU A 29 4.39 0.39 5.62
N ALA A 30 3.71 -0.59 5.02
CA ALA A 30 2.74 -0.30 3.97
C ALA A 30 1.62 0.58 4.51
N ARG A 31 1.15 0.31 5.71
CA ARG A 31 0.08 1.10 6.30
C ARG A 31 0.52 2.53 6.60
N GLU A 32 1.77 2.69 7.04
CA GLU A 32 2.30 4.02 7.31
C GLU A 32 2.41 4.83 6.04
N GLU A 33 2.86 4.21 4.96
CA GLU A 33 2.92 4.89 3.68
C GLU A 33 1.52 5.23 3.16
N LEU A 34 0.57 4.33 3.35
CA LEU A 34 -0.80 4.58 2.91
C LEU A 34 -1.41 5.78 3.62
N ALA A 35 -1.05 5.99 4.88
CA ALA A 35 -1.55 7.14 5.60
C ALA A 35 -1.13 8.44 4.92
N GLU A 36 0.10 8.49 4.42
CA GLU A 36 0.56 9.66 3.70
C GLU A 36 -0.15 9.80 2.36
N TYR A 37 -0.39 8.69 1.68
CA TYR A 37 -1.13 8.73 0.42
C TYR A 37 -2.53 9.27 0.64
N ALA A 38 -3.19 8.83 1.71
CA ALA A 38 -4.54 9.27 2.00
C ALA A 38 -4.59 10.78 2.25
N GLU A 39 -3.59 11.30 2.95
CA GLU A 39 -3.52 12.73 3.20
C GLU A 39 -3.30 13.52 1.92
N CYS A 40 -2.41 13.03 1.07
CA CYS A 40 -2.12 13.70 -0.19
C CYS A 40 -3.31 13.66 -1.13
N ALA A 41 -4.14 12.63 -1.04
CA ALA A 41 -5.29 12.47 -1.92
C ALA A 41 -6.43 13.39 -1.55
N ALA A 42 -6.38 14.00 -0.40
CA ALA A 42 -7.42 14.93 0.01
C ALA A 42 -7.27 16.25 -0.73
#